data_1b52de6640aaf7af130dd426bd8192d2
#
_entry.id   1b52de6640aaf7af130dd426bd8192d2
#
_cell.length_a   1.000
_cell.length_b   1.000
_cell.length_c   1.000
_cell.angle_alpha   90.00
_cell.angle_beta   90.00
_cell.angle_gamma   90.00
#
_symmetry.space_group_name_H-M   'P 1'
#
loop_
_entity.id
_entity.type
_entity.pdbx_description
1 polymer ?
#
loop_
_entity_poly.entity_id
_entity_poly.type
_entity_poly.pdbx_seq_one_letter_code
_entity_poly.pdbx_strand_id
1 'polypeptide(L)'
;MTLSIEHRARGAFPRAFAALRRSLRPMVAVALLGAALPGCTSEQFQKGYILPSGALEQIPIGASQDQVLIVMGTPSTVATLSGEVFYYISQRAERPVAFMPQKVVDQRVIAIYFDQNRQVRRIANYGLQDGRIFDFISRTTPTSGQELSYLTPLFKLISFH
;
A
#
# COMPACT_ATOMS: atom_id res chain seq x y z
N MET A 1 74.96 62.74 4.24
CA MET A 1 73.73 63.44 4.45
C MET A 1 72.61 62.44 4.07
N THR A 2 72.24 61.63 4.96
CA THR A 2 71.10 61.58 5.88
C THR A 2 69.74 61.84 5.22
N LEU A 3 68.90 60.87 5.17
CA LEU A 3 67.69 60.84 5.95
C LEU A 3 66.91 59.50 5.71
N SER A 4 66.76 58.74 6.77
CA SER A 4 65.81 57.64 6.94
C SER A 4 64.38 58.20 6.93
N ILE A 5 63.50 57.52 6.31
CA ILE A 5 62.08 57.56 6.72
C ILE A 5 61.53 56.12 6.67
N GLU A 6 61.42 55.50 7.86
CA GLU A 6 60.58 54.34 8.11
C GLU A 6 59.08 54.72 8.01
N HIS A 7 58.34 54.07 7.17
CA HIS A 7 56.89 54.07 7.29
C HIS A 7 56.39 52.66 7.62
N ARG A 8 56.20 52.48 8.92
CA ARG A 8 55.55 51.35 9.55
C ARG A 8 54.05 51.49 9.38
N ALA A 9 53.50 50.91 8.33
CA ALA A 9 52.04 50.74 8.21
C ALA A 9 51.55 49.46 8.94
N ARG A 10 51.09 49.64 10.17
CA ARG A 10 50.33 48.60 10.91
C ARG A 10 48.94 48.53 10.30
N GLY A 11 48.70 47.57 9.44
CA GLY A 11 47.37 47.19 8.96
C GLY A 11 46.53 46.58 10.08
N ALA A 12 45.64 47.36 10.63
CA ALA A 12 44.59 46.85 11.53
C ALA A 12 43.57 46.07 10.71
N PHE A 13 43.67 44.76 10.69
CA PHE A 13 42.59 43.92 10.14
C PHE A 13 41.33 44.05 11.02
N PRO A 14 40.19 44.38 10.43
CA PRO A 14 38.98 44.62 11.22
C PRO A 14 38.50 43.35 11.89
N ARG A 15 38.39 43.39 13.22
CA ARG A 15 37.85 42.35 14.09
C ARG A 15 36.41 41.95 13.76
N ALA A 16 35.78 42.64 12.81
CA ALA A 16 34.39 42.40 12.35
C ALA A 16 34.21 41.04 11.67
N PHE A 17 35.21 40.50 10.97
CA PHE A 17 35.11 39.19 10.29
C PHE A 17 35.14 38.00 11.23
N ALA A 18 35.70 38.13 12.42
CA ALA A 18 35.74 37.05 13.40
C ALA A 18 34.40 36.83 14.13
N ALA A 19 33.61 37.89 14.30
CA ALA A 19 32.30 37.83 14.93
C ALA A 19 31.24 37.17 14.00
N LEU A 20 31.32 37.46 12.69
CA LEU A 20 30.41 36.88 11.70
C LEU A 20 30.58 35.35 11.53
N ARG A 21 31.83 34.88 11.64
CA ARG A 21 32.11 33.41 11.61
C ARG A 21 31.61 32.66 12.82
N ARG A 22 31.46 33.31 13.98
CA ARG A 22 30.97 32.67 15.21
C ARG A 22 29.46 32.48 15.22
N SER A 23 28.71 33.38 14.58
CA SER A 23 27.25 33.28 14.51
C SER A 23 26.76 32.32 13.40
N LEU A 24 27.55 32.10 12.33
CA LEU A 24 27.20 31.18 11.26
C LEU A 24 27.33 29.70 11.68
N ARG A 25 28.22 29.36 12.60
CA ARG A 25 28.44 27.98 13.04
C ARG A 25 27.21 27.31 13.67
N PRO A 26 26.49 27.94 14.60
CA PRO A 26 25.27 27.32 15.14
C PRO A 26 24.14 27.24 14.11
N MET A 27 23.99 28.20 13.20
CA MET A 27 22.98 28.16 12.14
C MET A 27 23.22 27.04 11.14
N VAL A 28 24.45 26.78 10.74
CA VAL A 28 24.79 25.65 9.85
C VAL A 28 24.58 24.31 10.54
N ALA A 29 24.89 24.19 11.84
CA ALA A 29 24.65 22.99 12.62
C ALA A 29 23.16 22.67 12.77
N VAL A 30 22.30 23.68 12.99
CA VAL A 30 20.85 23.51 13.07
C VAL A 30 20.26 23.15 11.70
N ALA A 31 20.75 23.75 10.61
CA ALA A 31 20.31 23.42 9.25
C ALA A 31 20.72 22.00 8.85
N LEU A 32 21.90 21.53 9.24
CA LEU A 32 22.34 20.14 8.98
C LEU A 32 21.56 19.12 9.82
N LEU A 33 21.14 19.46 11.05
CA LEU A 33 20.30 18.60 11.88
C LEU A 33 18.88 18.48 11.33
N GLY A 34 18.34 19.55 10.73
CA GLY A 34 17.02 19.56 10.07
C GLY A 34 16.98 18.75 8.77
N ALA A 35 18.11 18.65 8.05
CA ALA A 35 18.20 17.85 6.81
C ALA A 35 18.36 16.35 7.07
N ALA A 36 18.63 15.93 8.30
CA ALA A 36 18.78 14.53 8.70
C ALA A 36 17.47 13.86 9.16
N LEU A 37 16.31 14.50 8.97
CA LEU A 37 14.99 13.90 9.16
C LEU A 37 14.46 13.38 7.80
N PRO A 38 14.95 12.27 7.25
CA PRO A 38 14.31 11.61 6.13
C PRO A 38 13.00 11.04 6.62
N GLY A 39 11.95 11.54 6.04
CA GLY A 39 10.57 11.34 6.35
C GLY A 39 10.17 9.98 6.88
N CYS A 40 9.31 10.01 7.86
CA CYS A 40 8.41 8.91 8.18
C CYS A 40 7.52 8.66 6.95
N THR A 41 8.03 7.95 5.94
CA THR A 41 7.23 7.51 4.81
C THR A 41 6.45 6.28 5.23
N SER A 42 5.13 6.34 5.13
CA SER A 42 4.29 5.16 5.28
C SER A 42 4.62 4.16 4.18
N GLU A 43 4.85 2.92 4.55
CA GLU A 43 5.16 1.84 3.62
C GLU A 43 3.89 1.01 3.37
N GLN A 44 3.57 0.79 2.09
CA GLN A 44 2.42 0.00 1.68
C GLN A 44 2.88 -1.38 1.19
N PHE A 45 2.18 -2.41 1.64
CA PHE A 45 2.44 -3.80 1.29
C PHE A 45 1.20 -4.39 0.62
N GLN A 46 1.38 -4.90 -0.60
CA GLN A 46 0.37 -5.69 -1.29
C GLN A 46 0.69 -7.17 -1.09
N LYS A 47 -0.27 -7.95 -0.59
CA LYS A 47 -0.15 -9.39 -0.38
C LYS A 47 -1.27 -10.13 -1.12
N GLY A 48 -0.97 -11.37 -1.54
CA GLY A 48 -1.91 -12.21 -2.27
C GLY A 48 -2.09 -11.82 -3.73
N TYR A 49 -3.30 -11.98 -4.24
CA TYR A 49 -3.62 -11.75 -5.64
C TYR A 49 -3.60 -10.26 -6.00
N ILE A 50 -2.98 -9.93 -7.13
CA ILE A 50 -2.99 -8.56 -7.67
C ILE A 50 -3.94 -8.57 -8.86
N LEU A 51 -5.09 -7.89 -8.72
CA LEU A 51 -6.07 -7.77 -9.77
C LEU A 51 -5.54 -6.90 -10.91
N PRO A 52 -5.43 -7.43 -12.15
CA PRO A 52 -5.09 -6.61 -13.30
C PRO A 52 -6.18 -5.57 -13.57
N SER A 53 -5.78 -4.37 -13.97
CA SER A 53 -6.72 -3.30 -14.30
C SER A 53 -7.65 -3.73 -15.45
N GLY A 54 -8.95 -3.58 -15.28
CA GLY A 54 -9.94 -3.94 -16.29
C GLY A 54 -10.13 -5.45 -16.49
N ALA A 55 -9.60 -6.31 -15.62
CA ALA A 55 -9.74 -7.76 -15.78
C ALA A 55 -11.19 -8.24 -15.60
N LEU A 56 -11.93 -7.65 -14.68
CA LEU A 56 -13.33 -8.03 -14.44
C LEU A 56 -14.24 -7.65 -15.60
N GLU A 57 -13.95 -6.57 -16.30
CA GLU A 57 -14.68 -6.11 -17.48
C GLU A 57 -14.48 -7.03 -18.69
N GLN A 58 -13.38 -7.79 -18.72
CA GLN A 58 -13.07 -8.76 -19.75
C GLN A 58 -13.73 -10.12 -19.53
N ILE A 59 -14.39 -10.32 -18.40
CA ILE A 59 -15.06 -11.56 -18.04
C ILE A 59 -16.58 -11.33 -18.01
N PRO A 60 -17.29 -11.47 -19.14
CA PRO A 60 -18.74 -11.37 -19.15
C PRO A 60 -19.38 -12.59 -18.45
N ILE A 61 -20.61 -12.44 -18.02
CA ILE A 61 -21.45 -13.56 -17.61
C ILE A 61 -21.57 -14.53 -18.79
N GLY A 62 -21.40 -15.82 -18.55
CA GLY A 62 -21.34 -16.86 -19.58
C GLY A 62 -19.93 -17.13 -20.12
N ALA A 63 -18.90 -16.38 -19.71
CA ALA A 63 -17.51 -16.70 -20.05
C ALA A 63 -17.12 -18.10 -19.54
N SER A 64 -16.27 -18.80 -20.28
CA SER A 64 -15.78 -20.10 -19.88
C SER A 64 -14.76 -20.00 -18.73
N GLN A 65 -14.63 -21.09 -17.96
CA GLN A 65 -13.63 -21.20 -16.91
C GLN A 65 -12.20 -20.96 -17.42
N ASP A 66 -11.89 -21.48 -18.62
CA ASP A 66 -10.58 -21.29 -19.27
C ASP A 66 -10.31 -19.81 -19.60
N GLN A 67 -11.34 -19.08 -20.06
CA GLN A 67 -11.23 -17.64 -20.31
C GLN A 67 -10.94 -16.88 -19.01
N VAL A 68 -11.58 -17.27 -17.92
CA VAL A 68 -11.30 -16.68 -16.59
C VAL A 68 -9.86 -16.95 -16.18
N LEU A 69 -9.35 -18.17 -16.37
CA LEU A 69 -7.95 -18.50 -16.06
C LEU A 69 -6.96 -17.74 -16.94
N ILE A 70 -7.28 -17.46 -18.20
CA ILE A 70 -6.42 -16.65 -19.09
C ILE A 70 -6.36 -15.21 -18.62
N VAL A 71 -7.49 -14.60 -18.22
CA VAL A 71 -7.58 -13.19 -17.84
C VAL A 71 -7.11 -12.95 -16.42
N MET A 72 -7.55 -13.79 -15.47
CA MET A 72 -7.28 -13.64 -14.04
C MET A 72 -6.10 -14.47 -13.56
N GLY A 73 -5.66 -15.47 -14.31
CA GLY A 73 -4.66 -16.42 -13.86
C GLY A 73 -5.19 -17.41 -12.80
N THR A 74 -4.27 -18.04 -12.09
CA THR A 74 -4.60 -19.07 -11.10
C THR A 74 -5.31 -18.46 -9.88
N PRO A 75 -6.46 -18.99 -9.45
CA PRO A 75 -7.15 -18.54 -8.25
C PRO A 75 -6.36 -18.86 -6.98
N SER A 76 -6.55 -18.05 -5.95
CA SER A 76 -5.95 -18.28 -4.62
C SER A 76 -6.48 -19.56 -3.96
N THR A 77 -7.76 -19.87 -4.19
CA THR A 77 -8.40 -21.11 -3.73
C THR A 77 -9.65 -21.39 -4.57
N VAL A 78 -10.06 -22.65 -4.57
CA VAL A 78 -11.25 -23.14 -5.26
C VAL A 78 -12.17 -23.82 -4.24
N ALA A 79 -13.46 -23.55 -4.31
CA ALA A 79 -14.46 -24.23 -3.50
C ALA A 79 -15.58 -24.80 -4.38
N THR A 80 -16.22 -25.86 -3.91
CA THR A 80 -17.41 -26.43 -4.53
C THR A 80 -18.59 -26.20 -3.61
N LEU A 81 -19.49 -25.32 -4.06
CA LEU A 81 -20.76 -25.05 -3.38
C LEU A 81 -21.89 -25.69 -4.18
N SER A 82 -22.73 -24.93 -4.80
CA SER A 82 -23.70 -25.36 -5.81
C SER A 82 -23.17 -25.26 -7.24
N GLY A 83 -21.87 -25.45 -7.41
CA GLY A 83 -21.03 -25.26 -8.58
C GLY A 83 -19.62 -24.94 -8.12
N GLU A 84 -18.68 -24.82 -9.05
CA GLU A 84 -17.31 -24.45 -8.76
C GLU A 84 -17.20 -22.93 -8.55
N VAL A 85 -16.38 -22.50 -7.59
CA VAL A 85 -16.16 -21.10 -7.27
C VAL A 85 -14.65 -20.83 -7.19
N PHE A 86 -14.17 -19.89 -7.97
CA PHE A 86 -12.80 -19.39 -7.89
C PHE A 86 -12.73 -18.18 -6.99
N TYR A 87 -11.83 -18.22 -6.00
CA TYR A 87 -11.57 -17.11 -5.11
C TYR A 87 -10.20 -16.51 -5.38
N TYR A 88 -10.16 -15.20 -5.60
CA TYR A 88 -8.96 -14.40 -5.75
C TYR A 88 -8.87 -13.46 -4.54
N ILE A 89 -7.87 -13.67 -3.70
CA ILE A 89 -7.76 -13.01 -2.39
C ILE A 89 -6.64 -12.01 -2.42
N SER A 90 -6.94 -10.75 -2.16
CA SER A 90 -5.97 -9.65 -2.07
C SER A 90 -6.06 -8.94 -0.73
N GLN A 91 -4.91 -8.46 -0.25
CA GLN A 91 -4.79 -7.75 1.01
C GLN A 91 -3.80 -6.60 0.85
N ARG A 92 -4.18 -5.42 1.32
CA ARG A 92 -3.29 -4.27 1.43
C ARG A 92 -3.05 -3.96 2.90
N ALA A 93 -1.79 -3.90 3.28
CA ALA A 93 -1.37 -3.52 4.61
C ALA A 93 -0.51 -2.25 4.54
N GLU A 94 -0.57 -1.43 5.56
CA GLU A 94 0.22 -0.22 5.71
C GLU A 94 1.03 -0.28 7.00
N ARG A 95 2.25 0.24 6.92
CA ARG A 95 3.10 0.49 8.08
C ARG A 95 3.30 2.01 8.19
N PRO A 96 2.65 2.68 9.14
CA PRO A 96 2.71 4.14 9.26
C PRO A 96 4.12 4.66 9.51
N VAL A 97 4.90 3.92 10.31
CA VAL A 97 6.30 4.19 10.62
C VAL A 97 7.07 2.89 10.80
N ALA A 98 8.38 2.92 10.53
CA ALA A 98 9.23 1.72 10.44
C ALA A 98 9.22 0.82 11.68
N PHE A 99 9.00 1.35 12.87
CA PHE A 99 8.97 0.60 14.13
C PHE A 99 7.58 0.10 14.54
N MET A 100 6.52 0.45 13.81
CA MET A 100 5.16 -0.02 14.07
C MET A 100 4.85 -1.32 13.30
N PRO A 101 3.96 -2.17 13.84
CA PRO A 101 3.48 -3.33 13.11
C PRO A 101 2.68 -2.92 11.87
N GLN A 102 2.67 -3.80 10.87
CA GLN A 102 1.82 -3.64 9.70
C GLN A 102 0.35 -3.75 10.11
N LYS A 103 -0.49 -2.85 9.61
CA LYS A 103 -1.94 -2.89 9.79
C LYS A 103 -2.60 -3.16 8.45
N VAL A 104 -3.49 -4.14 8.40
CA VAL A 104 -4.33 -4.39 7.22
C VAL A 104 -5.33 -3.25 7.09
N VAL A 105 -5.30 -2.57 5.96
CA VAL A 105 -6.17 -1.41 5.68
C VAL A 105 -7.25 -1.73 4.65
N ASP A 106 -7.00 -2.71 3.78
CA ASP A 106 -7.99 -3.18 2.81
C ASP A 106 -7.82 -4.68 2.55
N GLN A 107 -8.93 -5.36 2.37
CA GLN A 107 -8.99 -6.78 2.10
C GLN A 107 -10.14 -7.07 1.14
N ARG A 108 -9.82 -7.75 0.04
CA ARG A 108 -10.77 -8.06 -1.02
C ARG A 108 -10.73 -9.53 -1.38
N VAL A 109 -11.91 -10.08 -1.62
CA VAL A 109 -12.10 -11.44 -2.10
C VAL A 109 -13.00 -11.37 -3.33
N ILE A 110 -12.43 -11.60 -4.50
CA ILE A 110 -13.20 -11.72 -5.74
C ILE A 110 -13.60 -13.17 -5.86
N ALA A 111 -14.91 -13.44 -5.95
CA ALA A 111 -15.47 -14.74 -6.13
C ALA A 111 -16.13 -14.84 -7.51
N ILE A 112 -15.71 -15.82 -8.31
CA ILE A 112 -16.29 -16.11 -9.62
C ILE A 112 -16.99 -17.45 -9.51
N TYR A 113 -18.32 -17.42 -9.62
CA TYR A 113 -19.19 -18.57 -9.51
C TYR A 113 -19.48 -19.14 -10.89
N PHE A 114 -19.26 -20.43 -11.03
CA PHE A 114 -19.56 -21.17 -12.26
C PHE A 114 -20.84 -21.98 -12.13
N ASP A 115 -21.50 -22.19 -13.26
CA ASP A 115 -22.60 -23.14 -13.40
C ASP A 115 -22.08 -24.56 -13.66
N GLN A 116 -23.02 -25.50 -13.89
CA GLN A 116 -22.69 -26.90 -14.20
C GLN A 116 -21.97 -27.08 -15.55
N ASN A 117 -22.09 -26.09 -16.45
CA ASN A 117 -21.42 -26.06 -17.76
C ASN A 117 -20.06 -25.38 -17.72
N ARG A 118 -19.55 -25.04 -16.49
CA ARG A 118 -18.29 -24.31 -16.28
C ARG A 118 -18.29 -22.91 -16.91
N GLN A 119 -19.45 -22.26 -16.94
CA GLN A 119 -19.61 -20.89 -17.38
C GLN A 119 -19.86 -19.96 -16.21
N VAL A 120 -19.34 -18.73 -16.30
CA VAL A 120 -19.51 -17.72 -15.28
C VAL A 120 -20.99 -17.38 -15.11
N ARG A 121 -21.54 -17.71 -13.95
CA ARG A 121 -22.92 -17.37 -13.58
C ARG A 121 -22.99 -16.04 -12.84
N ARG A 122 -22.01 -15.74 -12.00
CA ARG A 122 -21.98 -14.56 -11.15
C ARG A 122 -20.55 -14.21 -10.79
N ILE A 123 -20.29 -12.93 -10.67
CA ILE A 123 -19.05 -12.38 -10.11
C ILE A 123 -19.42 -11.55 -8.88
N ALA A 124 -18.68 -11.70 -7.80
CA ALA A 124 -18.83 -10.91 -6.58
C ALA A 124 -17.47 -10.37 -6.14
N ASN A 125 -17.46 -9.20 -5.55
CA ASN A 125 -16.26 -8.57 -5.00
C ASN A 125 -16.53 -8.26 -3.53
N TYR A 126 -16.15 -9.17 -2.66
CA TYR A 126 -16.35 -9.04 -1.23
C TYR A 126 -15.21 -8.27 -0.57
N GLY A 127 -15.57 -7.40 0.36
CA GLY A 127 -14.65 -6.73 1.26
C GLY A 127 -15.32 -6.48 2.59
N LEU A 128 -14.62 -5.82 3.50
CA LEU A 128 -15.18 -5.44 4.80
C LEU A 128 -15.65 -3.99 4.75
N GLN A 129 -16.89 -3.78 5.13
CA GLN A 129 -17.49 -2.46 5.37
C GLN A 129 -18.12 -2.48 6.76
N ASP A 130 -17.66 -1.60 7.65
CA ASP A 130 -18.11 -1.54 9.05
C ASP A 130 -18.01 -2.88 9.79
N GLY A 131 -16.95 -3.65 9.49
CA GLY A 131 -16.71 -4.97 10.08
C GLY A 131 -17.61 -6.09 9.57
N ARG A 132 -18.42 -5.82 8.54
CA ARG A 132 -19.29 -6.80 7.88
C ARG A 132 -18.82 -7.08 6.46
N ILE A 133 -19.03 -8.32 6.01
CA ILE A 133 -18.75 -8.72 4.63
C ILE A 133 -19.81 -8.06 3.74
N PHE A 134 -19.32 -7.30 2.75
CA PHE A 134 -20.14 -6.56 1.80
C PHE A 134 -19.70 -6.89 0.37
N ASP A 135 -20.66 -7.13 -0.53
CA ASP A 135 -20.39 -7.33 -1.96
C ASP A 135 -20.47 -5.98 -2.69
N PHE A 136 -19.34 -5.50 -3.15
CA PHE A 136 -19.22 -4.21 -3.83
C PHE A 136 -19.80 -4.19 -5.24
N ILE A 137 -20.04 -5.37 -5.86
CA ILE A 137 -20.66 -5.47 -7.18
C ILE A 137 -22.19 -5.40 -7.02
N SER A 138 -22.76 -6.27 -6.18
CA SER A 138 -24.21 -6.28 -5.95
C SER A 138 -24.67 -5.24 -4.94
N ARG A 139 -23.73 -4.60 -4.22
CA ARG A 139 -23.97 -3.64 -3.13
C ARG A 139 -24.89 -4.18 -2.03
N THR A 140 -24.71 -5.44 -1.71
CA THR A 140 -25.50 -6.14 -0.69
C THR A 140 -24.59 -6.88 0.28
N THR A 141 -25.10 -7.15 1.47
CA THR A 141 -24.47 -8.07 2.41
C THR A 141 -24.93 -9.49 2.07
N PRO A 142 -24.00 -10.47 1.95
CA PRO A 142 -24.40 -11.86 1.72
C PRO A 142 -25.33 -12.35 2.84
N THR A 143 -26.49 -12.85 2.47
CA THR A 143 -27.50 -13.34 3.42
C THR A 143 -27.61 -14.87 3.45
N SER A 144 -27.01 -15.57 2.49
CA SER A 144 -27.04 -17.03 2.47
C SER A 144 -26.03 -17.63 3.44
N GLY A 145 -26.47 -18.53 4.30
CA GLY A 145 -25.63 -19.16 5.31
C GLY A 145 -24.42 -19.90 4.74
N GLN A 146 -24.54 -20.47 3.53
CA GLN A 146 -23.43 -21.15 2.86
C GLN A 146 -22.32 -20.19 2.43
N GLU A 147 -22.64 -19.06 1.80
CA GLU A 147 -21.64 -18.06 1.39
C GLU A 147 -20.89 -17.49 2.60
N LEU A 148 -21.59 -17.12 3.66
CA LEU A 148 -20.99 -16.65 4.91
C LEU A 148 -20.09 -17.69 5.57
N SER A 149 -20.45 -18.97 5.49
CA SER A 149 -19.67 -20.07 6.04
C SER A 149 -18.29 -20.20 5.40
N TYR A 150 -18.14 -19.90 4.12
CA TYR A 150 -16.86 -19.90 3.41
C TYR A 150 -16.12 -18.56 3.50
N LEU A 151 -16.82 -17.45 3.38
CA LEU A 151 -16.21 -16.11 3.39
C LEU A 151 -15.66 -15.72 4.77
N THR A 152 -16.40 -16.07 5.84
CA THR A 152 -15.98 -15.71 7.21
C THR A 152 -14.60 -16.27 7.59
N PRO A 153 -14.30 -17.57 7.40
CA PRO A 153 -12.96 -18.09 7.66
C PRO A 153 -11.91 -17.49 6.72
N LEU A 154 -12.21 -17.23 5.43
CA LEU A 154 -11.30 -16.58 4.51
C LEU A 154 -10.88 -15.20 5.03
N PHE A 155 -11.82 -14.37 5.44
CA PHE A 155 -11.52 -13.05 6.02
C PHE A 155 -10.76 -13.16 7.36
N LYS A 156 -11.09 -14.15 8.20
CA LYS A 156 -10.38 -14.38 9.46
C LYS A 156 -8.93 -14.83 9.24
N LEU A 157 -8.70 -15.82 8.37
CA LEU A 157 -7.35 -16.32 8.09
C LEU A 157 -6.39 -15.22 7.60
N ILE A 158 -6.91 -14.25 6.87
CA ILE A 158 -6.10 -13.18 6.29
C ILE A 158 -5.90 -12.04 7.30
N SER A 159 -6.79 -11.86 8.28
CA SER A 159 -6.72 -10.79 9.29
C SER A 159 -5.74 -11.07 10.42
N PHE A 160 -5.27 -12.31 10.61
CA PHE A 160 -4.43 -12.73 11.73
C PHE A 160 -2.91 -12.68 11.48
N HIS A 161 -2.44 -11.98 10.43
CA HIS A 161 -0.99 -11.85 10.19
C HIS A 161 -0.55 -10.39 10.13
#